data_20f18f980504409432cfa26bbc42d9c4
#
_entry.id   20f18f980504409432cfa26bbc42d9c4
#
_cell.length_a   1.000
_cell.length_b   1.000
_cell.length_c   1.000
_cell.angle_alpha   90.00
_cell.angle_beta   90.00
_cell.angle_gamma   90.00
#
_symmetry.space_group_name_H-M   'P 1'
#
loop_
_entity.id
_entity.type
_entity.pdbx_description
1 polymer ?
#
loop_
_entity_poly.entity_id
_entity_poly.type
_entity_poly.pdbx_seq_one_letter_code
_entity_poly.pdbx_strand_id
1 'polypeptide(L)'
;MWLILRQELKMNKEHGYLGNSHVKKDGVITPWTQDEIIEYKKCMEDPVYFAKKYCKVIHLDRGLVNFELYPYQEEMFDHFNSNRFSIVLACRQSGKSISSVAYILWFSLFHSEKNVAILANKGATAREMLARVTLMLENLPFFLQPGTKALNK
;
A
#
# COMPACT_ATOMS: atom_id res chain seq x y z
N MET A 1 -21.92 -10.68 12.92
CA MET A 1 -21.39 -9.85 11.82
C MET A 1 -21.50 -8.35 12.10
N TRP A 2 -22.67 -7.78 12.41
CA TRP A 2 -22.85 -6.32 12.67
C TRP A 2 -22.15 -5.80 13.92
N LEU A 3 -22.09 -6.57 15.01
CA LEU A 3 -21.40 -6.22 16.24
C LEU A 3 -19.86 -6.20 16.09
N ILE A 4 -19.30 -7.10 15.31
CA ILE A 4 -17.86 -7.17 15.03
C ILE A 4 -17.44 -5.96 14.19
N LEU A 5 -18.17 -5.64 13.12
CA LEU A 5 -17.95 -4.45 12.31
C LEU A 5 -18.03 -3.13 13.12
N ARG A 6 -18.92 -3.08 14.11
CA ARG A 6 -19.09 -1.90 14.97
C ARG A 6 -17.94 -1.76 15.98
N GLN A 7 -17.39 -2.88 16.46
CA GLN A 7 -16.22 -2.89 17.34
C GLN A 7 -14.95 -2.51 16.56
N GLU A 8 -14.74 -3.04 15.36
CA GLU A 8 -13.62 -2.68 14.49
C GLU A 8 -13.64 -1.20 14.11
N LEU A 9 -14.80 -0.65 13.73
CA LEU A 9 -14.98 0.77 13.45
C LEU A 9 -14.72 1.67 14.66
N LYS A 10 -15.04 1.20 15.87
CA LYS A 10 -14.78 1.94 17.11
C LYS A 10 -13.30 1.90 17.47
N MET A 11 -12.66 0.73 17.40
CA MET A 11 -11.22 0.58 17.59
C MET A 11 -10.42 1.43 16.60
N ASN A 12 -10.77 1.43 15.32
CA ASN A 12 -10.09 2.21 14.31
C ASN A 12 -10.19 3.72 14.57
N LYS A 13 -11.28 4.21 15.15
CA LYS A 13 -11.42 5.62 15.53
C LYS A 13 -10.51 6.02 16.70
N GLU A 14 -10.38 5.16 17.71
CA GLU A 14 -9.54 5.42 18.89
C GLU A 14 -8.03 5.31 18.57
N HIS A 15 -7.68 4.46 17.61
CA HIS A 15 -6.30 4.17 17.21
C HIS A 15 -5.86 4.86 15.91
N GLY A 16 -6.72 5.71 15.35
CA GLY A 16 -6.46 6.44 14.11
C GLY A 16 -5.51 7.62 14.27
N TYR A 17 -4.67 7.85 13.26
CA TYR A 17 -3.75 8.99 13.22
C TYR A 17 -4.51 10.31 13.08
N LEU A 18 -4.35 11.24 14.04
CA LEU A 18 -5.06 12.52 14.10
C LEU A 18 -6.60 12.42 13.88
N GLY A 19 -7.21 11.34 14.39
CA GLY A 19 -8.64 11.09 14.24
C GLY A 19 -9.06 10.47 12.88
N ASN A 20 -8.12 10.22 11.97
CA ASN A 20 -8.38 9.49 10.73
C ASN A 20 -8.44 7.98 11.03
N SER A 21 -9.63 7.39 10.98
CA SER A 21 -9.85 5.96 11.23
C SER A 21 -9.26 5.03 10.16
N HIS A 22 -8.79 5.58 9.05
CA HIS A 22 -8.19 4.81 7.95
C HIS A 22 -6.67 4.69 8.04
N VAL A 23 -6.04 5.37 8.99
CA VAL A 23 -4.57 5.36 9.17
C VAL A 23 -4.23 5.04 10.61
N LYS A 24 -3.46 3.98 10.82
CA LYS A 24 -3.03 3.54 12.15
C LYS A 24 -2.03 4.53 12.75
N LYS A 25 -2.27 4.97 13.99
CA LYS A 25 -1.35 5.81 14.76
C LYS A 25 -0.13 5.01 15.23
N ASP A 26 1.04 5.65 15.32
CA ASP A 26 2.25 5.05 15.91
C ASP A 26 2.05 4.65 17.38
N GLY A 27 2.69 3.55 17.78
CA GLY A 27 2.61 3.02 19.13
C GLY A 27 1.34 2.22 19.46
N VAL A 28 0.41 2.07 18.52
CA VAL A 28 -0.79 1.23 18.71
C VAL A 28 -0.45 -0.23 18.50
N ILE A 29 -0.56 -1.03 19.57
CA ILE A 29 -0.41 -2.49 19.52
C ILE A 29 -1.78 -3.09 19.25
N THR A 30 -1.93 -3.76 18.12
CA THR A 30 -3.11 -4.56 17.79
C THR A 30 -2.78 -6.04 17.95
N PRO A 31 -3.56 -6.82 18.74
CA PRO A 31 -3.37 -8.26 18.81
C PRO A 31 -3.68 -8.86 17.43
N TRP A 32 -2.81 -9.73 16.94
CA TRP A 32 -3.01 -10.40 15.67
C TRP A 32 -3.64 -11.77 15.89
N THR A 33 -4.55 -12.13 15.02
CA THR A 33 -5.08 -13.50 14.93
C THR A 33 -4.09 -14.41 14.21
N GLN A 34 -4.23 -15.74 14.36
CA GLN A 34 -3.40 -16.70 13.63
C GLN A 34 -3.54 -16.54 12.11
N ASP A 35 -4.74 -16.27 11.64
CA ASP A 35 -5.01 -16.07 10.20
C ASP A 35 -4.33 -14.80 9.68
N GLU A 36 -4.32 -13.71 10.45
CA GLU A 36 -3.62 -12.47 10.09
C GLU A 36 -2.10 -12.66 10.05
N ILE A 37 -1.52 -13.48 10.93
CA ILE A 37 -0.09 -13.80 10.91
C ILE A 37 0.27 -14.58 9.63
N ILE A 38 -0.55 -15.57 9.27
CA ILE A 38 -0.35 -16.35 8.04
C ILE A 38 -0.46 -15.44 6.81
N GLU A 39 -1.46 -14.59 6.81
CA GLU A 39 -1.72 -13.65 5.72
C GLU A 39 -0.60 -12.61 5.57
N TYR A 40 -0.10 -12.08 6.69
CA TYR A 40 1.04 -11.16 6.71
C TYR A 40 2.28 -11.79 6.08
N LYS A 41 2.57 -13.06 6.41
CA LYS A 41 3.70 -13.78 5.82
C LYS A 41 3.57 -13.93 4.31
N LYS A 42 2.38 -14.31 3.82
CA LYS A 42 2.12 -14.41 2.37
C LYS A 42 2.33 -13.07 1.66
N CYS A 43 1.83 -11.99 2.26
CA CYS A 43 2.01 -10.64 1.71
C CYS A 43 3.49 -10.20 1.71
N MET A 44 4.24 -10.59 2.74
CA MET A 44 5.68 -10.28 2.83
C MET A 44 6.50 -11.01 1.78
N GLU A 45 6.16 -12.27 1.50
CA GLU A 45 6.88 -13.13 0.55
C GLU A 45 6.56 -12.82 -0.91
N ASP A 46 5.33 -12.37 -1.20
CA ASP A 46 4.85 -12.16 -2.56
C ASP A 46 4.25 -10.75 -2.75
N PRO A 47 5.02 -9.83 -3.37
CA PRO A 47 4.55 -8.48 -3.66
C PRO A 47 3.39 -8.44 -4.66
N VAL A 48 3.30 -9.41 -5.59
CA VAL A 48 2.21 -9.51 -6.56
C VAL A 48 0.91 -9.90 -5.87
N TYR A 49 0.99 -10.90 -4.98
CA TYR A 49 -0.14 -11.30 -4.14
C TYR A 49 -0.66 -10.14 -3.30
N PHE A 50 0.24 -9.43 -2.61
CA PHE A 50 -0.11 -8.25 -1.83
C PHE A 50 -0.82 -7.19 -2.69
N ALA A 51 -0.26 -6.86 -3.85
CA ALA A 51 -0.82 -5.84 -4.72
C ALA A 51 -2.21 -6.21 -5.22
N LYS A 52 -2.42 -7.43 -5.70
CA LYS A 52 -3.72 -7.92 -6.21
C LYS A 52 -4.80 -7.94 -5.13
N LYS A 53 -4.43 -8.33 -3.92
CA LYS A 53 -5.41 -8.54 -2.84
C LYS A 53 -5.75 -7.28 -2.07
N TYR A 54 -4.76 -6.43 -1.81
CA TYR A 54 -4.89 -5.33 -0.87
C TYR A 54 -4.75 -3.94 -1.47
N CYS A 55 -4.00 -3.78 -2.58
CA CYS A 55 -3.89 -2.47 -3.20
C CYS A 55 -5.18 -2.10 -3.92
N LYS A 56 -5.63 -0.87 -3.69
CA LYS A 56 -6.78 -0.30 -4.38
C LYS A 56 -6.36 0.86 -5.25
N VAL A 57 -7.00 0.99 -6.40
CA VAL A 57 -6.75 2.02 -7.38
C VAL A 57 -8.05 2.72 -7.78
N ILE A 58 -7.96 3.97 -8.21
CA ILE A 58 -9.12 4.70 -8.72
C ILE A 58 -9.25 4.38 -10.22
N HIS A 59 -10.34 3.73 -10.58
CA HIS A 59 -10.76 3.54 -11.96
C HIS A 59 -11.71 4.67 -12.37
N LEU A 60 -11.59 5.19 -13.60
CA LEU A 60 -12.36 6.35 -14.04
C LEU A 60 -13.88 6.13 -13.96
N ASP A 61 -14.35 4.94 -14.35
CA ASP A 61 -15.79 4.66 -14.41
C ASP A 61 -16.32 3.92 -13.19
N ARG A 62 -15.46 3.14 -12.49
CA ARG A 62 -15.86 2.25 -11.40
C ARG A 62 -15.47 2.74 -10.02
N GLY A 63 -14.77 3.89 -9.93
CA GLY A 63 -14.29 4.43 -8.66
C GLY A 63 -13.15 3.59 -8.07
N LEU A 64 -13.20 3.34 -6.75
CA LEU A 64 -12.17 2.58 -6.04
C LEU A 64 -12.33 1.08 -6.28
N VAL A 65 -11.35 0.46 -6.92
CA VAL A 65 -11.34 -0.97 -7.27
C VAL A 65 -10.05 -1.64 -6.80
N ASN A 66 -10.03 -2.95 -6.68
CA ASN A 66 -8.81 -3.71 -6.43
C ASN A 66 -7.86 -3.58 -7.63
N PHE A 67 -6.56 -3.60 -7.34
CA PHE A 67 -5.55 -3.49 -8.38
C PHE A 67 -5.35 -4.83 -9.09
N GLU A 68 -5.99 -4.98 -10.24
CA GLU A 68 -5.79 -6.12 -11.14
C GLU A 68 -4.56 -5.84 -11.99
N LEU A 69 -3.46 -6.60 -11.76
CA LEU A 69 -2.23 -6.45 -12.51
C LEU A 69 -2.32 -7.16 -13.87
N TYR A 70 -1.79 -6.51 -14.88
CA TYR A 70 -1.50 -7.15 -16.18
C TYR A 70 -0.22 -8.00 -16.07
N PRO A 71 -0.03 -9.03 -16.90
CA PRO A 71 1.16 -9.89 -16.85
C PRO A 71 2.49 -9.11 -16.86
N TYR A 72 2.63 -8.11 -17.70
CA TYR A 72 3.86 -7.28 -17.75
C TYR A 72 4.08 -6.45 -16.47
N GLN A 73 3.03 -6.14 -15.70
CA GLN A 73 3.17 -5.46 -14.42
C GLN A 73 3.64 -6.43 -13.33
N GLU A 74 3.23 -7.70 -13.39
CA GLU A 74 3.76 -8.76 -12.54
C GLU A 74 5.26 -8.96 -12.82
N GLU A 75 5.67 -9.03 -14.08
CA GLU A 75 7.08 -9.06 -14.48
C GLU A 75 7.87 -7.86 -13.95
N MET A 76 7.26 -6.66 -13.91
CA MET A 76 7.90 -5.48 -13.30
C MET A 76 8.18 -5.69 -11.81
N PHE A 77 7.25 -6.30 -11.07
CA PHE A 77 7.44 -6.60 -9.65
C PHE A 77 8.58 -7.59 -9.44
N ASP A 78 8.62 -8.66 -10.24
CA ASP A 78 9.70 -9.65 -10.19
C ASP A 78 11.06 -9.01 -10.50
N HIS A 79 11.10 -8.13 -11.49
CA HIS A 79 12.30 -7.38 -11.84
C HIS A 79 12.76 -6.45 -10.71
N PHE A 80 11.85 -5.74 -10.06
CA PHE A 80 12.19 -4.86 -8.94
C PHE A 80 12.69 -5.66 -7.72
N ASN A 81 12.12 -6.84 -7.50
CA ASN A 81 12.50 -7.69 -6.38
C ASN A 81 13.85 -8.39 -6.60
N SER A 82 14.14 -8.77 -7.84
CA SER A 82 15.34 -9.57 -8.19
C SER A 82 16.56 -8.72 -8.52
N ASN A 83 16.40 -7.43 -8.84
CA ASN A 83 17.48 -6.60 -9.35
C ASN A 83 17.67 -5.33 -8.52
N ARG A 84 18.93 -5.00 -8.24
CA ARG A 84 19.28 -3.75 -7.53
C ARG A 84 18.91 -2.50 -8.32
N PHE A 85 19.01 -2.56 -9.64
CA PHE A 85 18.70 -1.46 -10.56
C PHE A 85 17.76 -1.97 -11.65
N SER A 86 16.71 -1.21 -11.91
CA SER A 86 15.73 -1.55 -12.95
C SER A 86 15.39 -0.31 -13.77
N ILE A 87 15.34 -0.48 -15.08
CA ILE A 87 14.90 0.55 -16.02
C ILE A 87 13.66 0.00 -16.73
N VAL A 88 12.53 0.69 -16.59
CA VAL A 88 11.27 0.31 -17.22
C VAL A 88 10.97 1.23 -18.40
N LEU A 89 11.02 0.68 -19.60
CA LEU A 89 10.60 1.36 -20.82
C LEU A 89 9.19 0.89 -21.18
N ALA A 90 8.22 1.77 -21.05
CA ALA A 90 6.81 1.46 -21.33
C ALA A 90 6.08 2.68 -21.89
N CYS A 91 5.06 2.44 -22.70
CA CYS A 91 4.23 3.49 -23.30
C CYS A 91 3.49 4.32 -22.24
N ARG A 92 2.93 5.45 -22.64
CA ARG A 92 2.03 6.23 -21.76
C ARG A 92 0.79 5.43 -21.45
N GLN A 93 0.22 5.66 -20.24
CA GLN A 93 -1.02 5.03 -19.76
C GLN A 93 -0.96 3.49 -19.59
N SER A 94 0.25 2.91 -19.62
CA SER A 94 0.44 1.48 -19.35
C SER A 94 0.37 1.08 -17.87
N GLY A 95 0.07 2.00 -16.97
CA GLY A 95 0.00 1.69 -15.54
C GLY A 95 1.35 1.55 -14.82
N LYS A 96 2.50 1.83 -15.47
CA LYS A 96 3.83 1.72 -14.84
C LYS A 96 3.94 2.49 -13.51
N SER A 97 3.39 3.71 -13.46
CA SER A 97 3.45 4.54 -12.25
C SER A 97 2.66 3.95 -11.10
N ILE A 98 1.49 3.38 -11.37
CA ILE A 98 0.67 2.76 -10.33
C ILE A 98 1.29 1.46 -9.83
N SER A 99 1.90 0.67 -10.72
CA SER A 99 2.67 -0.52 -10.34
C SER A 99 3.86 -0.17 -9.46
N SER A 100 4.63 0.86 -9.83
CA SER A 100 5.74 1.35 -9.00
C SER A 100 5.27 1.81 -7.62
N VAL A 101 4.14 2.52 -7.53
CA VAL A 101 3.53 2.95 -6.26
C VAL A 101 3.16 1.76 -5.39
N ALA A 102 2.51 0.75 -5.94
CA ALA A 102 2.12 -0.46 -5.21
C ALA A 102 3.36 -1.23 -4.70
N TYR A 103 4.40 -1.34 -5.53
CA TYR A 103 5.67 -1.96 -5.11
C TYR A 103 6.38 -1.14 -4.02
N ILE A 104 6.43 0.19 -4.12
CA ILE A 104 6.99 1.08 -3.10
C ILE A 104 6.24 0.91 -1.77
N LEU A 105 4.93 0.83 -1.80
CA LEU A 105 4.13 0.60 -0.61
C LEU A 105 4.50 -0.75 0.02
N TRP A 106 4.48 -1.85 -0.74
CA TRP A 106 4.89 -3.17 -0.28
C TRP A 106 6.30 -3.15 0.34
N PHE A 107 7.26 -2.57 -0.38
CA PHE A 107 8.64 -2.49 0.08
C PHE A 107 8.75 -1.73 1.42
N SER A 108 8.02 -0.63 1.55
CA SER A 108 8.01 0.17 2.79
C SER A 108 7.34 -0.53 3.97
N LEU A 109 6.38 -1.42 3.71
CA LEU A 109 5.66 -2.17 4.74
C LEU A 109 6.47 -3.36 5.29
N PHE A 110 7.15 -4.07 4.41
CA PHE A 110 7.77 -5.36 4.74
C PHE A 110 9.29 -5.32 4.89
N HIS A 111 9.92 -4.16 4.66
CA HIS A 111 11.36 -3.98 4.88
C HIS A 111 11.59 -2.90 5.92
N SER A 112 12.06 -3.30 7.10
CA SER A 112 12.39 -2.37 8.18
C SER A 112 13.62 -1.50 7.84
N GLU A 113 13.67 -0.31 8.44
CA GLU A 113 14.81 0.62 8.35
C GLU A 113 15.17 1.05 6.92
N LYS A 114 14.20 1.08 6.01
CA LYS A 114 14.39 1.55 4.64
C LYS A 114 13.74 2.91 4.42
N ASN A 115 14.48 3.78 3.73
CA ASN A 115 13.97 5.07 3.26
C ASN A 115 13.70 4.97 1.76
N VAL A 116 12.54 5.44 1.34
CA VAL A 116 12.16 5.50 -0.08
C VAL A 116 12.04 6.94 -0.52
N ALA A 117 12.67 7.29 -1.64
CA ALA A 117 12.57 8.61 -2.24
C ALA A 117 11.93 8.52 -3.64
N ILE A 118 10.96 9.38 -3.91
CA ILE A 118 10.32 9.51 -5.22
C ILE A 118 10.82 10.79 -5.88
N LEU A 119 11.57 10.64 -6.97
CA LEU A 119 12.07 11.76 -7.76
C LEU A 119 11.31 11.85 -9.08
N ALA A 120 10.97 13.05 -9.47
CA ALA A 120 10.32 13.34 -10.74
C ALA A 120 10.85 14.66 -11.32
N ASN A 121 10.61 14.90 -12.61
CA ASN A 121 11.00 16.13 -13.28
C ASN A 121 10.28 17.38 -12.74
N LYS A 122 9.13 17.20 -12.08
CA LYS A 122 8.36 18.28 -11.42
C LYS A 122 7.93 17.81 -10.04
N GLY A 123 8.01 18.69 -9.04
CA GLY A 123 7.57 18.39 -7.68
C GLY A 123 6.08 18.01 -7.59
N ALA A 124 5.23 18.55 -8.46
CA ALA A 124 3.82 18.17 -8.54
C ALA A 124 3.64 16.68 -8.87
N THR A 125 4.42 16.14 -9.80
CA THR A 125 4.37 14.72 -10.17
C THR A 125 4.84 13.83 -9.02
N ALA A 126 5.88 14.22 -8.29
CA ALA A 126 6.33 13.47 -7.12
C ALA A 126 5.26 13.44 -6.01
N ARG A 127 4.61 14.58 -5.76
CA ARG A 127 3.48 14.66 -4.81
C ARG A 127 2.29 13.81 -5.23
N GLU A 128 1.96 13.78 -6.53
CA GLU A 128 0.90 12.92 -7.06
C GLU A 128 1.20 11.43 -6.82
N MET A 129 2.44 11.01 -7.04
CA MET A 129 2.87 9.63 -6.75
C MET A 129 2.73 9.32 -5.26
N LEU A 130 3.17 10.23 -4.38
CA LEU A 130 3.01 10.07 -2.93
C LEU A 130 1.54 10.01 -2.51
N ALA A 131 0.68 10.84 -3.10
CA ALA A 131 -0.77 10.80 -2.83
C ALA A 131 -1.39 9.44 -3.19
N ARG A 132 -0.93 8.80 -4.26
CA ARG A 132 -1.35 7.44 -4.62
C ARG A 132 -0.87 6.38 -3.62
N VAL A 133 0.37 6.50 -3.11
CA VAL A 133 0.87 5.64 -2.02
C VAL A 133 -0.02 5.79 -0.78
N THR A 134 -0.33 7.04 -0.40
CA THR A 134 -1.19 7.35 0.74
C THR A 134 -2.60 6.76 0.55
N LEU A 135 -3.19 6.92 -0.63
CA LEU A 135 -4.51 6.34 -0.94
C LEU A 135 -4.51 4.81 -0.76
N MET A 136 -3.48 4.13 -1.27
CA MET A 136 -3.38 2.68 -1.10
C MET A 136 -3.20 2.31 0.37
N LEU A 137 -2.35 3.03 1.13
CA LEU A 137 -2.14 2.82 2.55
C LEU A 137 -3.44 2.98 3.36
N GLU A 138 -4.22 4.03 3.11
CA GLU A 138 -5.50 4.30 3.78
C GLU A 138 -6.56 3.22 3.53
N ASN A 139 -6.40 2.44 2.46
CA ASN A 139 -7.31 1.35 2.11
C ASN A 139 -6.82 -0.04 2.54
N LEU A 140 -5.66 -0.14 3.17
CA LEU A 140 -5.19 -1.40 3.74
C LEU A 140 -5.97 -1.76 5.02
N PRO A 141 -6.16 -3.05 5.31
CA PRO A 141 -6.65 -3.49 6.60
C PRO A 141 -5.66 -3.11 7.71
N PHE A 142 -6.17 -2.85 8.90
CA PHE A 142 -5.42 -2.26 10.01
C PHE A 142 -4.22 -3.12 10.47
N PHE A 143 -4.32 -4.44 10.33
CA PHE A 143 -3.23 -5.36 10.68
C PHE A 143 -2.02 -5.26 9.73
N LEU A 144 -2.23 -4.84 8.46
CA LEU A 144 -1.14 -4.60 7.51
C LEU A 144 -0.54 -3.19 7.61
N GLN A 145 -1.24 -2.25 8.26
CA GLN A 145 -0.77 -0.87 8.34
C GLN A 145 0.34 -0.73 9.38
N PRO A 146 1.45 -0.05 9.04
CA PRO A 146 2.46 0.36 10.03
C PRO A 146 1.92 1.48 10.91
N GLY A 147 2.55 1.71 12.04
CA GLY A 147 2.29 2.90 12.85
C GLY A 147 2.75 4.17 12.14
N THR A 148 1.86 5.13 11.95
CA THR A 148 2.17 6.40 11.28
C THR A 148 2.56 7.46 12.30
N LYS A 149 3.80 8.00 12.17
CA LYS A 149 4.32 9.10 13.00
C LYS A 149 3.97 10.46 12.43
N ALA A 150 4.09 10.61 11.12
CA ALA A 150 3.75 11.85 10.42
C ALA A 150 3.26 11.53 9.01
N LEU A 151 2.19 12.17 8.59
CA LEU A 151 1.63 12.10 7.25
C LEU A 151 1.49 13.53 6.74
N ASN A 152 2.49 14.00 6.01
CA ASN A 152 2.45 15.33 5.39
C ASN A 152 1.78 15.22 4.01
N LYS A 153 0.75 16.04 3.80
CA LYS A 153 0.02 16.12 2.53
C LYS A 153 0.63 17.16 1.60
#